data_17035b380d49af178fb563ed518b44e4
#
_entry.id   17035b380d49af178fb563ed518b44e4
#
_cell.length_a   1.000
_cell.length_b   1.000
_cell.length_c   1.000
_cell.angle_alpha   90.00
_cell.angle_beta   90.00
_cell.angle_gamma   90.00
#
_symmetry.space_group_name_H-M   'P 1'
#
loop_
_entity.id
_entity.type
_entity.pdbx_description
1 polymer ?
#
loop_
_entity_poly.entity_id
_entity_poly.type
_entity_poly.pdbx_seq_one_letter_code
_entity_poly.pdbx_strand_id
1 'polypeptide(L)' 'ELTRRYREEAEKMTEHMQQLNAIYEKMLTAMTANPLSAVSSNR' A
#
# COMPACT_ATOMS: atom_id res chain seq x y z
N GLU A 1 7.73 -29.20 -0.55
CA GLU A 1 8.30 -29.21 -1.86
C GLU A 1 8.16 -27.85 -2.54
N LEU A 2 8.70 -27.74 -3.73
CA LEU A 2 8.90 -26.45 -4.36
C LEU A 2 7.59 -25.73 -4.69
N THR A 3 6.61 -26.46 -5.20
CA THR A 3 5.34 -25.87 -5.60
C THR A 3 4.60 -25.29 -4.40
N ARG A 4 4.58 -26.02 -3.30
CA ARG A 4 3.89 -25.56 -2.11
C ARG A 4 4.59 -24.34 -1.51
N ARG A 5 5.92 -24.38 -1.49
CA ARG A 5 6.69 -23.26 -0.97
C ARG A 5 6.47 -22.00 -1.83
N TYR A 6 6.44 -22.20 -3.13
CA TYR A 6 6.21 -21.08 -4.03
C TYR A 6 4.85 -20.47 -3.79
N ARG A 7 3.83 -21.30 -3.57
CA ARG A 7 2.49 -20.81 -3.31
C ARG A 7 2.43 -20.04 -1.99
N GLU A 8 3.08 -20.56 -0.96
CA GLU A 8 3.09 -19.89 0.32
C GLU A 8 3.73 -18.52 0.24
N GLU A 9 4.83 -18.42 -0.51
CA GLU A 9 5.49 -17.14 -0.67
C GLU A 9 4.64 -16.17 -1.49
N ALA A 10 3.94 -16.68 -2.49
CA ALA A 10 3.05 -15.85 -3.28
C ALA A 10 1.91 -15.31 -2.43
N GLU A 11 1.37 -16.12 -1.53
CA GLU A 11 0.32 -15.67 -0.64
C GLU A 11 0.81 -14.60 0.31
N LYS A 12 2.03 -14.74 0.83
CA LYS A 12 2.61 -13.72 1.69
C LYS A 12 2.78 -12.41 0.94
N MET A 13 3.23 -12.48 -0.30
CA MET A 13 3.40 -11.28 -1.10
C MET A 13 2.08 -10.59 -1.36
N THR A 14 1.04 -11.39 -1.62
CA THR A 14 -0.30 -10.83 -1.82
C THR A 14 -0.77 -10.09 -0.57
N GLU A 15 -0.56 -10.67 0.61
CA GLU A 15 -0.94 -10.02 1.84
C GLU A 15 -0.17 -8.71 2.04
N HIS A 16 1.12 -8.73 1.74
CA HIS A 16 1.93 -7.51 1.86
C HIS A 16 1.41 -6.42 0.94
N MET A 17 1.08 -6.79 -0.30
CA MET A 17 0.57 -5.82 -1.24
C MET A 17 -0.76 -5.24 -0.80
N GLN A 18 -1.63 -6.06 -0.22
CA GLN A 18 -2.90 -5.56 0.30
C GLN A 18 -2.68 -4.58 1.43
N GLN A 19 -1.74 -4.86 2.32
CA GLN A 19 -1.43 -3.95 3.42
C GLN A 19 -0.84 -2.65 2.92
N LEU A 20 0.07 -2.74 1.95
CA LEU A 20 0.66 -1.54 1.36
C LEU A 20 -0.39 -0.70 0.66
N ASN A 21 -1.29 -1.35 -0.07
CA ASN A 21 -2.35 -0.63 -0.74
C ASN A 21 -3.26 0.09 0.24
N ALA A 22 -3.55 -0.52 1.37
CA ALA A 22 -4.37 0.11 2.39
C ALA A 22 -3.68 1.36 2.94
N ILE A 23 -2.37 1.28 3.14
CA ILE A 23 -1.59 2.42 3.63
C ILE A 23 -1.58 3.53 2.58
N TYR A 24 -1.35 3.16 1.32
CA TYR A 24 -1.36 4.14 0.23
C TYR A 24 -2.70 4.84 0.11
N GLU A 25 -3.79 4.08 0.26
CA GLU A 25 -5.12 4.66 0.18
C GLU A 25 -5.35 5.65 1.32
N LYS A 26 -4.86 5.32 2.51
CA LYS A 26 -4.99 6.25 3.62
C LYS A 26 -4.23 7.54 3.37
N MET A 27 -3.02 7.42 2.82
CA MET A 27 -2.25 8.61 2.50
C MET A 27 -2.94 9.43 1.42
N LEU A 28 -3.47 8.75 0.41
CA LEU A 28 -4.16 9.43 -0.68
C LEU A 28 -5.41 10.16 -0.15
N THR A 29 -6.15 9.50 0.71
CA THR A 29 -7.34 10.09 1.31
C THR A 29 -6.98 11.32 2.14
N ALA A 30 -5.91 11.23 2.91
CA ALA A 30 -5.48 12.35 3.74
C ALA A 30 -5.06 13.53 2.86
N MET A 31 -4.36 13.26 1.77
CA MET A 31 -3.95 14.32 0.87
C MET A 31 -5.15 14.96 0.17
N THR A 32 -6.12 14.15 -0.20
CA THR A 32 -7.33 14.66 -0.84
C THR A 32 -8.18 15.45 0.15
N ALA A 33 -8.26 14.99 1.38
CA ALA A 33 -9.03 15.67 2.40
C ALA A 33 -8.38 16.98 2.84
N ASN A 34 -7.08 17.13 2.60
CA ASN A 34 -6.34 18.33 3.00
C ASN A 34 -5.46 18.81 1.86
N PRO A 35 -6.07 19.28 0.77
CA PRO A 35 -5.31 19.65 -0.43
C PRO A 35 -4.34 20.79 -0.19
N LEU A 36 -4.65 21.69 0.71
CA LEU A 36 -3.75 22.80 1.02
C LEU A 36 -2.46 22.30 1.62
N SER A 37 -2.55 21.30 2.48
CA SER A 37 -1.37 20.69 3.09
C SER A 37 -0.51 20.00 2.05
N ALA A 38 -1.14 19.33 1.10
CA ALA A 38 -0.43 18.65 0.02
C ALA A 38 0.29 19.66 -0.85
N VAL A 39 -0.35 20.77 -1.16
CA VAL A 39 0.27 21.81 -1.98
C VAL A 39 1.46 22.42 -1.24
N SER A 40 1.30 22.66 0.04
CA SER A 40 2.39 23.20 0.84
C SER A 40 3.58 22.26 0.89
N SER A 41 3.32 20.97 0.96
CA SER A 41 4.39 19.97 1.01
C SER A 41 5.20 19.94 -0.29
N ASN A 42 4.57 20.27 -1.39
CA ASN A 42 5.22 20.22 -2.70
C ASN A 42 6.03 21.46 -3.03
N ARG A 43 6.05 22.40 -2.15
CA ARG A 43 6.85 23.60 -2.31
C ARG A 43 8.19 23.45 -1.60
#